data_48e9f26be42b2abdbb9c41e14eac4859
#
_entry.id   48e9f26be42b2abdbb9c41e14eac4859
#
_cell.length_a   1.000
_cell.length_b   1.000
_cell.length_c   1.000
_cell.angle_alpha   90.00
_cell.angle_beta   90.00
_cell.angle_gamma   90.00
#
_symmetry.space_group_name_H-M   'P 1'
#
loop_
_entity.id
_entity.type
_entity.pdbx_description
1 polymer ?
#
loop_
_entity_poly.entity_id
_entity_poly.type
_entity_poly.pdbx_seq_one_letter_code
_entity_poly.pdbx_strand_id
1 'polypeptide(L)'
;MKLELAIDVGSSHVTIYQKGKGVVLREPNVAIVNNSGDVEVIEVGQKAINMLGRADRRVKAVYPVSDGVIVHQEVFSKMLQAFIQRLHNARFVKPTISALVLISQCLNDVERKNMEKAIYDAGVRDVTLVESPLALYVQNGARDGLYVNIGADLTEVSIVTSGGIMSGYTLNVGGNTFNNLISDRITEKYGVKIGKYTAEKIKKTIGSMYENDMNVDEVVGVNIVDGENVLVDVNAGDVLESVINSVDAIIEVINTTLNLCPKEIAGKVFNEGVYLAGGTTLLPGLEEYILEKTKINVVTLENATSAVSLGGGKMLEDARILSGLLRLKNI
;
A
#
# COMPACT_ATOMS: atom_id res chain seq x y z
N MET A 1 19.75 10.89 22.20
CA MET A 1 18.62 9.92 22.10
C MET A 1 18.61 9.38 20.66
N LYS A 2 18.56 8.06 20.47
CA LYS A 2 18.46 7.44 19.15
C LYS A 2 17.00 7.04 18.91
N LEU A 3 16.49 7.28 17.73
CA LEU A 3 15.15 6.89 17.29
C LEU A 3 15.33 5.89 16.14
N GLU A 4 14.87 4.67 16.34
CA GLU A 4 14.95 3.58 15.34
C GLU A 4 13.55 3.32 14.81
N LEU A 5 13.37 3.49 13.49
CA LEU A 5 12.08 3.43 12.80
C LEU A 5 12.08 2.37 11.71
N ALA A 6 10.95 1.69 11.50
CA ALA A 6 10.64 1.04 10.21
C ALA A 6 9.55 1.87 9.53
N ILE A 7 9.82 2.30 8.30
CA ILE A 7 8.95 3.20 7.54
C ILE A 7 8.48 2.47 6.31
N ASP A 8 7.19 2.19 6.25
CA ASP A 8 6.51 1.65 5.07
C ASP A 8 6.01 2.82 4.22
N VAL A 9 6.57 2.95 3.01
CA VAL A 9 6.28 4.04 2.08
C VAL A 9 5.30 3.56 1.02
N GLY A 10 4.03 3.49 1.39
CA GLY A 10 2.96 3.12 0.45
C GLY A 10 2.36 4.32 -0.27
N SER A 11 1.78 4.10 -1.46
CA SER A 11 1.12 5.16 -2.26
C SER A 11 -0.11 5.76 -1.55
N SER A 12 -0.84 4.97 -0.77
CA SER A 12 -2.01 5.45 -0.01
C SER A 12 -1.66 5.98 1.38
N HIS A 13 -0.77 5.30 2.10
CA HIS A 13 -0.41 5.61 3.48
C HIS A 13 1.09 5.48 3.69
N VAL A 14 1.62 6.31 4.58
CA VAL A 14 2.92 6.10 5.24
C VAL A 14 2.64 5.51 6.61
N THR A 15 3.27 4.35 6.91
CA THR A 15 3.16 3.71 8.22
C THR A 15 4.53 3.67 8.89
N ILE A 16 4.61 4.13 10.14
CA ILE A 16 5.85 4.15 10.91
C ILE A 16 5.71 3.27 12.14
N TYR A 17 6.59 2.29 12.21
CA TYR A 17 6.84 1.50 13.41
C TYR A 17 8.04 2.07 14.15
N GLN A 18 7.94 2.28 15.45
CA GLN A 18 9.05 2.69 16.31
C GLN A 18 9.48 1.51 17.18
N LYS A 19 10.77 1.21 17.19
CA LYS A 19 11.34 0.15 18.02
C LYS A 19 10.92 0.31 19.48
N GLY A 20 10.43 -0.78 20.06
CA GLY A 20 9.93 -0.83 21.44
C GLY A 20 8.57 -0.17 21.68
N LYS A 21 7.89 0.34 20.64
CA LYS A 21 6.56 0.97 20.78
C LYS A 21 5.51 0.43 19.82
N GLY A 22 5.91 -0.28 18.76
CA GLY A 22 4.98 -0.74 17.74
C GLY A 22 4.70 0.30 16.64
N VAL A 23 3.57 0.16 15.96
CA VAL A 23 3.10 1.15 14.97
C VAL A 23 2.67 2.42 15.69
N VAL A 24 3.39 3.51 15.46
CA VAL A 24 3.18 4.81 16.13
C VAL A 24 2.52 5.85 15.22
N LEU A 25 2.51 5.61 13.91
CA LEU A 25 1.88 6.49 12.92
C LEU A 25 1.41 5.68 11.72
N ARG A 26 0.19 5.97 11.28
CA ARG A 26 -0.33 5.56 9.97
C ARG A 26 -1.17 6.71 9.43
N GLU A 27 -0.62 7.40 8.43
CA GLU A 27 -1.20 8.62 7.88
C GLU A 27 -1.35 8.51 6.35
N PRO A 28 -2.39 9.10 5.77
CA PRO A 28 -2.52 9.21 4.32
C PRO A 28 -1.29 9.86 3.68
N ASN A 29 -0.85 9.30 2.56
CA ASN A 29 0.29 9.83 1.80
C ASN A 29 -0.17 10.97 0.88
N VAL A 30 -0.49 12.10 1.48
CA VAL A 30 -0.97 13.31 0.80
C VAL A 30 -0.52 14.55 1.54
N ALA A 31 -0.20 15.59 0.79
CA ALA A 31 0.11 16.91 1.30
C ALA A 31 -0.73 17.99 0.59
N ILE A 32 -1.10 19.04 1.31
CA ILE A 32 -1.60 20.29 0.73
C ILE A 32 -0.41 21.23 0.57
N VAL A 33 -0.19 21.68 -0.65
CA VAL A 33 0.89 22.61 -0.97
C VAL A 33 0.36 23.92 -1.52
N ASN A 34 1.10 25.01 -1.29
CA ASN A 34 0.83 26.30 -1.89
C ASN A 34 1.13 26.25 -3.41
N ASN A 35 0.34 26.95 -4.20
CA ASN A 35 0.48 26.98 -5.67
C ASN A 35 1.44 28.10 -6.15
N SER A 36 2.11 28.82 -5.24
CA SER A 36 2.99 29.96 -5.52
C SER A 36 4.47 29.51 -5.58
N GLY A 37 4.98 29.10 -6.74
CA GLY A 37 6.41 28.96 -7.06
C GLY A 37 7.23 27.99 -6.21
N ASP A 38 7.53 28.32 -4.97
CA ASP A 38 8.27 27.46 -4.04
C ASP A 38 7.35 26.41 -3.39
N VAL A 39 7.90 25.21 -3.21
CA VAL A 39 7.12 24.12 -2.54
C VAL A 39 6.96 24.42 -1.06
N GLU A 40 5.81 24.96 -0.67
CA GLU A 40 5.41 25.14 0.71
C GLU A 40 4.34 24.13 1.09
N VAL A 41 4.68 23.21 2.00
CA VAL A 41 3.74 22.22 2.53
C VAL A 41 2.96 22.85 3.68
N ILE A 42 1.64 22.96 3.50
CA ILE A 42 0.73 23.60 4.47
C ILE A 42 0.21 22.56 5.47
N GLU A 43 -0.26 21.42 4.99
CA GLU A 43 -0.77 20.33 5.82
C GLU A 43 -0.46 18.97 5.20
N VAL A 44 -0.42 17.92 6.05
CA VAL A 44 -0.06 16.56 5.65
C VAL A 44 -0.98 15.52 6.29
N GLY A 45 -1.13 14.38 5.60
CA GLY A 45 -1.84 13.22 6.11
C GLY A 45 -3.35 13.47 6.26
N GLN A 46 -3.93 13.00 7.35
CA GLN A 46 -5.37 13.12 7.58
C GLN A 46 -5.86 14.58 7.62
N LYS A 47 -5.04 15.49 8.10
CA LYS A 47 -5.39 16.91 8.08
C LYS A 47 -5.47 17.46 6.66
N ALA A 48 -4.57 17.01 5.77
CA ALA A 48 -4.63 17.36 4.35
C ALA A 48 -5.92 16.82 3.70
N ILE A 49 -6.31 15.56 4.00
CA ILE A 49 -7.59 14.98 3.55
C ILE A 49 -8.79 15.86 3.98
N ASN A 50 -8.81 16.30 5.23
CA ASN A 50 -9.92 17.10 5.76
C ASN A 50 -10.04 18.50 5.11
N MET A 51 -8.99 18.97 4.45
CA MET A 51 -8.99 20.22 3.67
C MET A 51 -9.49 20.03 2.23
N LEU A 52 -9.51 18.80 1.71
CA LEU A 52 -9.98 18.53 0.35
C LEU A 52 -11.44 18.96 0.18
N GLY A 53 -11.74 19.60 -0.94
CA GLY A 53 -13.07 20.16 -1.23
C GLY A 53 -13.41 21.47 -0.50
N ARG A 54 -12.57 21.92 0.43
CA ARG A 54 -12.72 23.21 1.13
C ARG A 54 -11.58 24.18 0.83
N ALA A 55 -10.56 23.72 0.13
CA ALA A 55 -9.35 24.48 -0.11
C ALA A 55 -9.56 25.60 -1.13
N ASP A 56 -8.99 26.77 -0.85
CA ASP A 56 -8.89 27.91 -1.78
C ASP A 56 -8.13 27.48 -3.05
N ARG A 57 -8.41 28.14 -4.17
CA ARG A 57 -7.71 27.93 -5.47
C ARG A 57 -6.19 28.13 -5.41
N ARG A 58 -5.68 28.71 -4.31
CA ARG A 58 -4.26 28.93 -4.05
C ARG A 58 -3.51 27.70 -3.59
N VAL A 59 -4.19 26.62 -3.25
CA VAL A 59 -3.58 25.39 -2.74
C VAL A 59 -4.03 24.19 -3.55
N LYS A 60 -3.17 23.15 -3.62
CA LYS A 60 -3.47 21.90 -4.29
C LYS A 60 -3.04 20.70 -3.43
N ALA A 61 -3.78 19.60 -3.58
CA ALA A 61 -3.37 18.32 -3.03
C ALA A 61 -2.29 17.67 -3.92
N VAL A 62 -1.25 17.17 -3.31
CA VAL A 62 -0.18 16.41 -3.96
C VAL A 62 -0.07 15.05 -3.28
N TYR A 63 -0.07 13.99 -4.09
CA TYR A 63 0.20 12.61 -3.69
C TYR A 63 1.64 12.30 -4.09
N PRO A 64 2.59 12.34 -3.15
CA PRO A 64 4.01 12.35 -3.51
C PRO A 64 4.57 10.99 -3.91
N VAL A 65 3.83 9.90 -3.70
CA VAL A 65 4.20 8.54 -4.12
C VAL A 65 3.11 7.98 -5.02
N SER A 66 3.48 7.42 -6.15
CA SER A 66 2.62 6.68 -7.09
C SER A 66 3.37 5.46 -7.59
N ASP A 67 2.67 4.33 -7.73
CA ASP A 67 3.25 3.08 -8.23
C ASP A 67 4.54 2.66 -7.48
N GLY A 68 4.57 2.91 -6.15
CA GLY A 68 5.73 2.63 -5.30
C GLY A 68 6.92 3.58 -5.48
N VAL A 69 6.84 4.57 -6.38
CA VAL A 69 7.92 5.52 -6.71
C VAL A 69 7.60 6.90 -6.15
N ILE A 70 8.61 7.61 -5.65
CA ILE A 70 8.47 9.01 -5.26
C ILE A 70 8.43 9.88 -6.52
N VAL A 71 7.27 10.48 -6.80
CA VAL A 71 7.05 11.37 -7.96
C VAL A 71 7.21 12.86 -7.62
N HIS A 72 7.10 13.22 -6.32
CA HIS A 72 7.29 14.58 -5.81
C HIS A 72 8.24 14.57 -4.61
N GLN A 73 9.54 14.51 -4.88
CA GLN A 73 10.58 14.28 -3.87
C GLN A 73 10.56 15.31 -2.73
N GLU A 74 10.53 16.61 -3.04
CA GLU A 74 10.57 17.67 -2.04
C GLU A 74 9.31 17.66 -1.14
N VAL A 75 8.14 17.44 -1.75
CA VAL A 75 6.87 17.32 -1.01
C VAL A 75 6.93 16.11 -0.07
N PHE A 76 7.40 14.95 -0.57
CA PHE A 76 7.53 13.75 0.24
C PHE A 76 8.48 13.95 1.42
N SER A 77 9.66 14.54 1.19
CA SER A 77 10.65 14.79 2.25
C SER A 77 10.10 15.71 3.34
N LYS A 78 9.43 16.81 2.97
CA LYS A 78 8.79 17.74 3.91
C LYS A 78 7.64 17.09 4.68
N MET A 79 6.82 16.29 3.99
CA MET A 79 5.73 15.53 4.61
C MET A 79 6.26 14.50 5.61
N LEU A 80 7.24 13.69 5.22
CA LEU A 80 7.84 12.69 6.10
C LEU A 80 8.53 13.35 7.30
N GLN A 81 9.22 14.48 7.09
CA GLN A 81 9.80 15.28 8.19
C GLN A 81 8.71 15.69 9.19
N ALA A 82 7.56 16.17 8.70
CA ALA A 82 6.45 16.55 9.57
C ALA A 82 5.89 15.35 10.34
N PHE A 83 5.80 14.17 9.73
CA PHE A 83 5.39 12.94 10.41
C PHE A 83 6.38 12.52 11.51
N ILE A 84 7.68 12.52 11.20
CA ILE A 84 8.74 12.18 12.16
C ILE A 84 8.75 13.17 13.33
N GLN A 85 8.54 14.46 13.09
CA GLN A 85 8.49 15.48 14.14
C GLN A 85 7.36 15.23 15.16
N ARG A 86 6.23 14.62 14.73
CA ARG A 86 5.14 14.24 15.65
C ARG A 86 5.52 13.11 16.61
N LEU A 87 6.57 12.33 16.31
CA LEU A 87 6.99 11.19 17.14
C LEU A 87 7.87 11.61 18.34
N HIS A 88 8.37 12.84 18.38
CA HIS A 88 9.22 13.31 19.46
C HIS A 88 8.94 14.76 19.82
N ASN A 89 8.87 15.04 21.14
CA ASN A 89 8.69 16.39 21.70
C ASN A 89 10.04 17.09 21.97
N ALA A 90 11.07 16.84 21.17
CA ALA A 90 12.42 17.35 21.42
C ALA A 90 12.52 18.84 21.10
N ARG A 91 12.32 19.69 22.12
CA ARG A 91 12.51 21.14 22.00
C ARG A 91 13.99 21.56 21.96
N PHE A 92 14.90 20.79 22.58
CA PHE A 92 16.29 21.20 22.79
C PHE A 92 17.32 20.27 22.13
N VAL A 93 17.07 18.95 22.06
CA VAL A 93 18.00 17.98 21.48
C VAL A 93 17.25 17.12 20.46
N LYS A 94 17.57 17.31 19.18
CA LYS A 94 17.02 16.44 18.11
C LYS A 94 17.60 15.05 18.24
N PRO A 95 16.77 13.99 18.17
CA PRO A 95 17.27 12.62 18.17
C PRO A 95 18.05 12.33 16.88
N THR A 96 19.04 11.44 16.96
CA THR A 96 19.59 10.80 15.76
C THR A 96 18.60 9.75 15.30
N ILE A 97 18.17 9.82 14.06
CA ILE A 97 17.15 8.95 13.50
C ILE A 97 17.82 7.96 12.55
N SER A 98 17.56 6.66 12.75
CA SER A 98 17.87 5.61 11.78
C SER A 98 16.58 4.95 11.32
N ALA A 99 16.48 4.65 10.03
CA ALA A 99 15.29 4.05 9.46
C ALA A 99 15.61 2.83 8.60
N LEU A 100 14.84 1.77 8.84
CA LEU A 100 14.61 0.68 7.90
C LEU A 100 13.43 1.09 7.02
N VAL A 101 13.65 1.32 5.74
CA VAL A 101 12.62 1.78 4.81
C VAL A 101 12.16 0.63 3.96
N LEU A 102 10.86 0.34 4.03
CA LEU A 102 10.24 -0.76 3.32
C LEU A 102 9.76 -0.24 1.97
N ILE A 103 10.27 -0.85 0.90
CA ILE A 103 10.09 -0.39 -0.48
C ILE A 103 9.52 -1.50 -1.35
N SER A 104 8.92 -1.12 -2.47
CA SER A 104 8.52 -2.10 -3.47
C SER A 104 9.74 -2.81 -4.08
N GLN A 105 9.58 -4.09 -4.38
CA GLN A 105 10.61 -4.91 -5.03
C GLN A 105 10.92 -4.46 -6.46
N CYS A 106 10.01 -3.71 -7.11
CA CYS A 106 10.16 -3.29 -8.50
C CYS A 106 11.06 -2.06 -8.68
N LEU A 107 11.48 -1.38 -7.60
CA LEU A 107 12.29 -0.17 -7.71
C LEU A 107 13.66 -0.47 -8.33
N ASN A 108 14.00 0.25 -9.38
CA ASN A 108 15.33 0.22 -9.98
C ASN A 108 16.34 1.04 -9.13
N ASP A 109 17.62 0.97 -9.49
CA ASP A 109 18.70 1.61 -8.73
C ASP A 109 18.56 3.14 -8.61
N VAL A 110 18.01 3.79 -9.63
CA VAL A 110 17.80 5.26 -9.63
C VAL A 110 16.66 5.60 -8.66
N GLU A 111 15.58 4.86 -8.71
CA GLU A 111 14.42 5.03 -7.81
C GLU A 111 14.78 4.73 -6.35
N ARG A 112 15.61 3.70 -6.10
CA ARG A 112 16.17 3.40 -4.77
C ARG A 112 17.00 4.57 -4.24
N LYS A 113 17.89 5.14 -5.06
CA LYS A 113 18.70 6.32 -4.68
C LYS A 113 17.82 7.56 -4.43
N ASN A 114 16.78 7.75 -5.23
CA ASN A 114 15.82 8.84 -5.03
C ASN A 114 15.05 8.66 -3.71
N MET A 115 14.65 7.43 -3.38
CA MET A 115 14.03 7.09 -2.10
C MET A 115 14.97 7.39 -0.94
N GLU A 116 16.20 6.88 -0.97
CA GLU A 116 17.22 7.17 0.06
C GLU A 116 17.43 8.67 0.25
N LYS A 117 17.62 9.40 -0.85
CA LYS A 117 17.80 10.86 -0.81
C LYS A 117 16.61 11.56 -0.15
N ALA A 118 15.39 11.21 -0.53
CA ALA A 118 14.19 11.82 0.03
C ALA A 118 14.06 11.55 1.55
N ILE A 119 14.47 10.37 2.00
CA ILE A 119 14.48 9.99 3.42
C ILE A 119 15.58 10.77 4.19
N TYR A 120 16.79 10.94 3.58
CA TYR A 120 17.84 11.80 4.15
C TYR A 120 17.39 13.27 4.26
N ASP A 121 16.76 13.79 3.21
CA ASP A 121 16.23 15.15 3.19
C ASP A 121 15.13 15.37 4.24
N ALA A 122 14.41 14.31 4.65
CA ALA A 122 13.45 14.34 5.76
C ALA A 122 14.10 14.36 7.15
N GLY A 123 15.44 14.25 7.23
CA GLY A 123 16.21 14.34 8.49
C GLY A 123 16.59 12.99 9.11
N VAL A 124 16.42 11.89 8.40
CA VAL A 124 16.94 10.59 8.81
C VAL A 124 18.42 10.50 8.50
N ARG A 125 19.23 9.97 9.42
CA ARG A 125 20.68 9.93 9.27
C ARG A 125 21.22 8.63 8.71
N ASP A 126 20.62 7.52 9.09
CA ASP A 126 21.02 6.19 8.64
C ASP A 126 19.81 5.54 7.97
N VAL A 127 19.93 5.17 6.70
CA VAL A 127 18.86 4.58 5.89
C VAL A 127 19.28 3.20 5.42
N THR A 128 18.40 2.22 5.61
CA THR A 128 18.54 0.87 5.05
C THR A 128 17.27 0.55 4.29
N LEU A 129 17.37 0.22 3.00
CA LEU A 129 16.23 -0.18 2.18
C LEU A 129 16.04 -1.70 2.22
N VAL A 130 14.81 -2.14 2.44
CA VAL A 130 14.42 -3.56 2.42
C VAL A 130 13.13 -3.68 1.61
N GLU A 131 13.05 -4.69 0.75
CA GLU A 131 11.87 -4.97 -0.06
C GLU A 131 10.71 -5.49 0.80
N SER A 132 9.50 -5.01 0.52
CA SER A 132 8.26 -5.37 1.22
C SER A 132 8.01 -6.87 1.34
N PRO A 133 8.28 -7.73 0.33
CA PRO A 133 8.11 -9.18 0.47
C PRO A 133 8.98 -9.80 1.57
N LEU A 134 10.20 -9.29 1.80
CA LEU A 134 11.04 -9.75 2.91
C LEU A 134 10.45 -9.38 4.27
N ALA A 135 9.82 -8.22 4.37
CA ALA A 135 9.12 -7.82 5.58
C ALA A 135 7.91 -8.71 5.85
N LEU A 136 7.14 -9.07 4.83
CA LEU A 136 6.01 -10.00 4.95
C LEU A 136 6.47 -11.40 5.37
N TYR A 137 7.58 -11.89 4.80
CA TYR A 137 8.20 -13.15 5.20
C TYR A 137 8.54 -13.16 6.70
N VAL A 138 9.17 -12.11 7.20
CA VAL A 138 9.48 -11.96 8.63
C VAL A 138 8.22 -11.83 9.47
N GLN A 139 7.22 -11.08 8.99
CA GLN A 139 5.93 -10.94 9.68
C GLN A 139 5.25 -12.30 9.87
N ASN A 140 5.33 -13.17 8.87
CA ASN A 140 4.77 -14.53 8.88
C ASN A 140 5.66 -15.59 9.58
N GLY A 141 6.61 -15.18 10.41
CA GLY A 141 7.47 -16.10 11.15
C GLY A 141 8.52 -16.80 10.27
N ALA A 142 8.96 -16.17 9.19
CA ALA A 142 9.98 -16.64 8.26
C ALA A 142 9.62 -17.99 7.60
N ARG A 143 8.38 -18.13 7.15
CA ARG A 143 7.89 -19.30 6.41
C ARG A 143 8.14 -19.13 4.92
N ASP A 144 8.82 -20.10 4.32
CA ASP A 144 9.02 -20.14 2.87
C ASP A 144 7.66 -20.25 2.17
N GLY A 145 7.40 -19.42 1.14
CA GLY A 145 6.11 -19.44 0.47
C GLY A 145 5.90 -18.35 -0.56
N LEU A 146 4.68 -18.27 -1.06
CA LEU A 146 4.23 -17.24 -1.97
C LEU A 146 3.52 -16.13 -1.18
N TYR A 147 4.01 -14.90 -1.34
CA TYR A 147 3.49 -13.70 -0.71
C TYR A 147 2.88 -12.79 -1.76
N VAL A 148 1.64 -12.37 -1.52
CA VAL A 148 0.89 -11.45 -2.38
C VAL A 148 0.51 -10.24 -1.57
N ASN A 149 1.07 -9.08 -1.92
CA ASN A 149 0.77 -7.80 -1.28
C ASN A 149 -0.09 -6.94 -2.21
N ILE A 150 -1.39 -6.87 -1.96
CA ILE A 150 -2.32 -6.07 -2.77
C ILE A 150 -2.47 -4.70 -2.13
N GLY A 151 -1.65 -3.76 -2.57
CA GLY A 151 -1.58 -2.39 -2.07
C GLY A 151 -2.63 -1.45 -2.67
N ALA A 152 -2.31 -0.15 -2.65
CA ALA A 152 -3.15 0.87 -3.25
C ALA A 152 -2.98 0.99 -4.77
N ASP A 153 -1.74 1.04 -5.25
CA ASP A 153 -1.43 1.14 -6.69
C ASP A 153 -0.89 -0.17 -7.26
N LEU A 154 -0.15 -0.93 -6.44
CA LEU A 154 0.59 -2.11 -6.87
C LEU A 154 0.09 -3.37 -6.19
N THR A 155 0.18 -4.47 -6.91
CA THR A 155 0.18 -5.83 -6.37
C THR A 155 1.56 -6.44 -6.60
N GLU A 156 2.20 -6.89 -5.53
CA GLU A 156 3.47 -7.61 -5.55
C GLU A 156 3.22 -9.08 -5.27
N VAL A 157 3.69 -9.95 -6.13
CA VAL A 157 3.61 -11.41 -5.99
C VAL A 157 5.02 -11.96 -5.95
N SER A 158 5.43 -12.60 -4.86
CA SER A 158 6.84 -12.96 -4.62
C SER A 158 6.97 -14.32 -3.96
N ILE A 159 7.88 -15.14 -4.45
CA ILE A 159 8.35 -16.33 -3.77
C ILE A 159 9.50 -15.93 -2.86
N VAL A 160 9.29 -16.09 -1.56
CA VAL A 160 10.28 -15.74 -0.54
C VAL A 160 10.66 -16.99 0.25
N THR A 161 11.95 -17.15 0.46
CA THR A 161 12.54 -18.26 1.22
C THR A 161 13.59 -17.75 2.20
N SER A 162 14.14 -18.64 3.00
CA SER A 162 15.29 -18.33 3.84
C SER A 162 16.50 -17.81 3.05
N GLY A 163 16.56 -18.03 1.72
CA GLY A 163 17.56 -17.48 0.80
C GLY A 163 17.21 -16.11 0.22
N GLY A 164 16.10 -15.49 0.64
CA GLY A 164 15.64 -14.20 0.14
C GLY A 164 14.51 -14.32 -0.89
N ILE A 165 14.31 -13.29 -1.71
CA ILE A 165 13.33 -13.29 -2.80
C ILE A 165 13.91 -14.09 -3.96
N MET A 166 13.29 -15.23 -4.30
CA MET A 166 13.72 -16.08 -5.41
C MET A 166 13.22 -15.56 -6.76
N SER A 167 11.97 -15.16 -6.81
CA SER A 167 11.34 -14.52 -7.97
C SER A 167 10.16 -13.69 -7.52
N GLY A 168 9.80 -12.71 -8.31
CA GLY A 168 8.62 -11.89 -8.02
C GLY A 168 8.21 -11.05 -9.22
N TYR A 169 6.94 -10.74 -9.26
CA TYR A 169 6.33 -9.86 -10.24
C TYR A 169 5.59 -8.73 -9.53
N THR A 170 5.52 -7.60 -10.19
CA THR A 170 4.72 -6.46 -9.75
C THR A 170 3.74 -6.09 -10.85
N LEU A 171 2.49 -5.91 -10.48
CA LEU A 171 1.41 -5.50 -11.35
C LEU A 171 0.89 -4.14 -10.90
N ASN A 172 0.71 -3.20 -11.84
CA ASN A 172 0.13 -1.88 -11.56
C ASN A 172 -1.39 -1.97 -11.42
N VAL A 173 -1.83 -2.84 -10.53
CA VAL A 173 -3.22 -3.05 -10.13
C VAL A 173 -3.28 -3.06 -8.61
N GLY A 174 -4.18 -2.28 -8.04
CA GLY A 174 -4.39 -2.20 -6.61
C GLY A 174 -5.70 -1.52 -6.27
N GLY A 175 -5.88 -1.15 -5.01
CA GLY A 175 -7.12 -0.54 -4.52
C GLY A 175 -7.52 0.75 -5.23
N ASN A 176 -6.59 1.53 -5.76
CA ASN A 176 -6.86 2.74 -6.54
C ASN A 176 -7.36 2.39 -7.95
N THR A 177 -6.83 1.33 -8.58
CA THR A 177 -7.37 0.80 -9.83
C THR A 177 -8.84 0.41 -9.64
N PHE A 178 -9.16 -0.29 -8.56
CA PHE A 178 -10.56 -0.65 -8.25
C PHE A 178 -11.44 0.58 -8.05
N ASN A 179 -10.96 1.62 -7.34
CA ASN A 179 -11.71 2.87 -7.17
C ASN A 179 -12.05 3.54 -8.52
N ASN A 180 -11.08 3.57 -9.45
CA ASN A 180 -11.29 4.15 -10.78
C ASN A 180 -12.31 3.34 -11.57
N LEU A 181 -12.19 2.01 -11.61
CA LEU A 181 -13.12 1.12 -12.29
C LEU A 181 -14.54 1.21 -11.73
N ILE A 182 -14.71 1.34 -10.42
CA ILE A 182 -16.00 1.58 -9.78
C ILE A 182 -16.58 2.93 -10.23
N SER A 183 -15.77 3.99 -10.25
CA SER A 183 -16.22 5.31 -10.72
C SER A 183 -16.65 5.30 -12.18
N ASP A 184 -15.88 4.60 -13.04
CA ASP A 184 -16.18 4.46 -14.46
C ASP A 184 -17.49 3.67 -14.67
N ARG A 185 -17.66 2.55 -13.94
CA ARG A 185 -18.88 1.74 -13.98
C ARG A 185 -20.11 2.52 -13.57
N ILE A 186 -20.02 3.33 -12.52
CA ILE A 186 -21.13 4.20 -12.06
C ILE A 186 -21.44 5.25 -13.12
N THR A 187 -20.41 5.82 -13.75
CA THR A 187 -20.60 6.80 -14.82
C THR A 187 -21.27 6.17 -16.03
N GLU A 188 -20.85 4.99 -16.45
CA GLU A 188 -21.43 4.26 -17.60
C GLU A 188 -22.87 3.82 -17.35
N LYS A 189 -23.16 3.26 -16.18
CA LYS A 189 -24.45 2.67 -15.87
C LYS A 189 -25.52 3.69 -15.50
N TYR A 190 -25.14 4.71 -14.71
CA TYR A 190 -26.07 5.66 -14.11
C TYR A 190 -25.98 7.08 -14.69
N GLY A 191 -24.96 7.37 -15.54
CA GLY A 191 -24.72 8.72 -16.04
C GLY A 191 -24.26 9.69 -14.94
N VAL A 192 -23.67 9.20 -13.87
CA VAL A 192 -23.32 9.97 -12.67
C VAL A 192 -21.82 9.85 -12.38
N LYS A 193 -21.15 11.00 -12.33
CA LYS A 193 -19.72 11.07 -11.98
C LYS A 193 -19.55 11.20 -10.47
N ILE A 194 -18.70 10.34 -9.90
CA ILE A 194 -18.34 10.36 -8.49
C ILE A 194 -16.85 10.65 -8.31
N GLY A 195 -16.47 11.14 -7.12
CA GLY A 195 -15.07 11.37 -6.77
C GLY A 195 -14.36 10.12 -6.25
N LYS A 196 -13.02 10.13 -6.27
CA LYS A 196 -12.16 9.02 -5.80
C LYS A 196 -12.53 8.52 -4.39
N TYR A 197 -12.80 9.44 -3.46
CA TYR A 197 -13.15 9.07 -2.08
C TYR A 197 -14.52 8.43 -1.97
N THR A 198 -15.47 8.85 -2.82
CA THR A 198 -16.79 8.22 -2.90
C THR A 198 -16.66 6.79 -3.44
N ALA A 199 -15.88 6.59 -4.50
CA ALA A 199 -15.61 5.25 -5.04
C ALA A 199 -14.90 4.34 -4.01
N GLU A 200 -13.93 4.88 -3.26
CA GLU A 200 -13.28 4.14 -2.18
C GLU A 200 -14.26 3.79 -1.04
N LYS A 201 -15.17 4.72 -0.69
CA LYS A 201 -16.23 4.44 0.29
C LYS A 201 -17.10 3.29 -0.18
N ILE A 202 -17.62 3.35 -1.41
CA ILE A 202 -18.44 2.29 -2.02
C ILE A 202 -17.72 0.93 -1.94
N LYS A 203 -16.46 0.89 -2.41
CA LYS A 203 -15.65 -0.33 -2.33
C LYS A 203 -15.57 -0.91 -0.91
N LYS A 204 -15.45 -0.05 0.10
CA LYS A 204 -15.31 -0.47 1.51
C LYS A 204 -16.64 -0.84 2.16
N THR A 205 -17.76 -0.25 1.73
CA THR A 205 -19.07 -0.46 2.36
C THR A 205 -19.84 -1.62 1.76
N ILE A 206 -19.84 -1.74 0.43
CA ILE A 206 -20.62 -2.74 -0.30
C ILE A 206 -19.78 -3.58 -1.26
N GLY A 207 -18.45 -3.30 -1.38
CA GLY A 207 -17.57 -4.10 -2.24
C GLY A 207 -17.48 -5.53 -1.78
N SER A 208 -17.63 -6.47 -2.72
CA SER A 208 -17.65 -7.90 -2.44
C SER A 208 -17.29 -8.68 -3.70
N MET A 209 -16.64 -9.85 -3.52
CA MET A 209 -16.41 -10.82 -4.60
C MET A 209 -17.48 -11.92 -4.63
N TYR A 210 -18.49 -11.84 -3.76
CA TYR A 210 -19.62 -12.79 -3.78
C TYR A 210 -20.66 -12.37 -4.81
N GLU A 211 -21.00 -13.26 -5.76
CA GLU A 211 -21.98 -13.01 -6.85
C GLU A 211 -23.39 -12.70 -6.33
N ASN A 212 -23.77 -13.23 -5.19
CA ASN A 212 -25.11 -13.08 -4.63
C ASN A 212 -25.18 -12.03 -3.48
N ASP A 213 -24.21 -11.10 -3.44
CA ASP A 213 -24.26 -10.02 -2.46
C ASP A 213 -25.30 -8.97 -2.87
N MET A 214 -26.28 -8.75 -1.99
CA MET A 214 -27.43 -7.85 -2.24
C MET A 214 -27.26 -6.47 -1.57
N ASN A 215 -26.07 -6.17 -1.04
CA ASN A 215 -25.82 -4.88 -0.40
C ASN A 215 -25.94 -3.72 -1.41
N VAL A 216 -26.53 -2.62 -0.94
CA VAL A 216 -26.74 -1.38 -1.69
C VAL A 216 -26.26 -0.20 -0.86
N ASP A 217 -25.60 0.77 -1.47
CA ASP A 217 -25.25 2.08 -0.86
C ASP A 217 -25.84 3.22 -1.70
N GLU A 218 -26.41 4.21 -1.03
CA GLU A 218 -26.97 5.40 -1.63
C GLU A 218 -25.86 6.44 -1.80
N VAL A 219 -25.63 6.89 -3.04
CA VAL A 219 -24.46 7.70 -3.40
C VAL A 219 -24.87 8.98 -4.10
N VAL A 220 -24.34 10.10 -3.63
CA VAL A 220 -24.46 11.40 -4.30
C VAL A 220 -23.31 11.56 -5.30
N GLY A 221 -23.65 11.90 -6.54
CA GLY A 221 -22.70 12.26 -7.58
C GLY A 221 -23.24 13.38 -8.47
N VAL A 222 -22.48 13.71 -9.49
CA VAL A 222 -22.84 14.78 -10.46
C VAL A 222 -23.31 14.13 -11.75
N ASN A 223 -24.55 14.44 -12.16
CA ASN A 223 -25.10 14.00 -13.43
C ASN A 223 -24.26 14.61 -14.57
N ILE A 224 -23.86 13.77 -15.53
CA ILE A 224 -22.95 14.16 -16.63
C ILE A 224 -23.64 15.03 -17.69
N VAL A 225 -25.00 15.10 -17.72
CA VAL A 225 -25.76 15.82 -18.73
C VAL A 225 -26.02 17.27 -18.30
N ASP A 226 -26.51 17.47 -17.09
CA ASP A 226 -26.94 18.77 -16.57
C ASP A 226 -26.02 19.36 -15.50
N GLY A 227 -25.11 18.55 -14.95
CA GLY A 227 -24.19 18.96 -13.90
C GLY A 227 -24.80 19.07 -12.51
N GLU A 228 -26.05 18.63 -12.34
CA GLU A 228 -26.73 18.67 -11.04
C GLU A 228 -26.31 17.49 -10.15
N ASN A 229 -26.41 17.69 -8.83
CA ASN A 229 -26.21 16.62 -7.89
C ASN A 229 -27.40 15.67 -7.88
N VAL A 230 -27.18 14.40 -8.06
CA VAL A 230 -28.19 13.35 -8.02
C VAL A 230 -27.82 12.25 -7.08
N LEU A 231 -28.83 11.57 -6.57
CA LEU A 231 -28.68 10.40 -5.69
C LEU A 231 -28.94 9.14 -6.52
N VAL A 232 -28.07 8.13 -6.38
CA VAL A 232 -28.20 6.84 -7.07
C VAL A 232 -27.93 5.68 -6.11
N ASP A 233 -28.68 4.60 -6.31
CA ASP A 233 -28.47 3.35 -5.58
C ASP A 233 -27.47 2.50 -6.35
N VAL A 234 -26.31 2.25 -5.74
CA VAL A 234 -25.24 1.40 -6.26
C VAL A 234 -25.27 0.07 -5.50
N ASN A 235 -25.22 -1.05 -6.21
CA ASN A 235 -25.26 -2.37 -5.59
C ASN A 235 -23.89 -3.07 -5.65
N ALA A 236 -23.73 -4.11 -4.81
CA ALA A 236 -22.50 -4.90 -4.73
C ALA A 236 -22.11 -5.56 -6.06
N GLY A 237 -23.09 -5.95 -6.88
CA GLY A 237 -22.88 -6.50 -8.23
C GLY A 237 -22.19 -5.50 -9.17
N ASP A 238 -22.48 -4.20 -9.05
CA ASP A 238 -21.79 -3.16 -9.83
C ASP A 238 -20.31 -3.10 -9.48
N VAL A 239 -19.99 -3.25 -8.20
CA VAL A 239 -18.60 -3.28 -7.72
C VAL A 239 -17.90 -4.53 -8.24
N LEU A 240 -18.52 -5.71 -8.08
CA LEU A 240 -17.98 -6.98 -8.56
C LEU A 240 -17.68 -6.92 -10.06
N GLU A 241 -18.66 -6.54 -10.90
CA GLU A 241 -18.49 -6.45 -12.35
C GLU A 241 -17.35 -5.48 -12.75
N SER A 242 -17.13 -4.42 -11.96
CA SER A 242 -16.06 -3.45 -12.25
C SER A 242 -14.67 -4.00 -11.95
N VAL A 243 -14.49 -4.81 -10.89
CA VAL A 243 -13.15 -5.19 -10.40
C VAL A 243 -12.72 -6.61 -10.78
N ILE A 244 -13.64 -7.47 -11.19
CA ILE A 244 -13.40 -8.91 -11.42
C ILE A 244 -12.23 -9.17 -12.37
N ASN A 245 -12.16 -8.47 -13.49
CA ASN A 245 -11.08 -8.62 -14.46
C ASN A 245 -9.71 -8.24 -13.90
N SER A 246 -9.66 -7.26 -12.99
CA SER A 246 -8.43 -6.85 -12.32
C SER A 246 -8.00 -7.88 -11.28
N VAL A 247 -8.94 -8.52 -10.60
CA VAL A 247 -8.65 -9.64 -9.70
C VAL A 247 -8.17 -10.86 -10.48
N ASP A 248 -8.79 -11.17 -11.63
CA ASP A 248 -8.34 -12.26 -12.51
C ASP A 248 -6.91 -12.01 -13.03
N ALA A 249 -6.53 -10.77 -13.34
CA ALA A 249 -5.16 -10.42 -13.70
C ALA A 249 -4.17 -10.68 -12.55
N ILE A 250 -4.55 -10.39 -11.29
CA ILE A 250 -3.73 -10.74 -10.13
C ILE A 250 -3.55 -12.26 -10.01
N ILE A 251 -4.62 -13.03 -10.22
CA ILE A 251 -4.60 -14.49 -10.18
C ILE A 251 -3.70 -15.06 -11.28
N GLU A 252 -3.71 -14.48 -12.48
CA GLU A 252 -2.81 -14.87 -13.57
C GLU A 252 -1.33 -14.68 -13.17
N VAL A 253 -0.99 -13.58 -12.50
CA VAL A 253 0.36 -13.33 -11.99
C VAL A 253 0.73 -14.33 -10.89
N ILE A 254 -0.20 -14.68 -9.99
CA ILE A 254 0.00 -15.74 -8.98
C ILE A 254 0.35 -17.06 -9.68
N ASN A 255 -0.45 -17.49 -10.65
CA ASN A 255 -0.23 -18.75 -11.39
C ASN A 255 1.10 -18.72 -12.16
N THR A 256 1.43 -17.61 -12.81
CA THR A 256 2.70 -17.43 -13.52
C THR A 256 3.88 -17.56 -12.58
N THR A 257 3.82 -16.92 -11.41
CA THR A 257 4.87 -16.98 -10.40
C THR A 257 5.06 -18.40 -9.87
N LEU A 258 3.98 -19.13 -9.63
CA LEU A 258 4.01 -20.52 -9.20
C LEU A 258 4.61 -21.47 -10.26
N ASN A 259 4.31 -21.24 -11.53
CA ASN A 259 4.86 -22.06 -12.62
C ASN A 259 6.38 -21.93 -12.77
N LEU A 260 6.94 -20.80 -12.33
CA LEU A 260 8.39 -20.54 -12.31
C LEU A 260 9.06 -21.01 -11.01
N CYS A 261 8.27 -21.46 -10.04
CA CYS A 261 8.74 -21.87 -8.74
C CYS A 261 9.44 -23.25 -8.80
N PRO A 262 10.58 -23.46 -8.12
CA PRO A 262 11.13 -24.79 -7.93
C PRO A 262 10.09 -25.74 -7.31
N LYS A 263 10.08 -27.00 -7.75
CA LYS A 263 9.08 -27.99 -7.34
C LYS A 263 8.94 -28.14 -5.81
N GLU A 264 10.05 -28.03 -5.11
CA GLU A 264 10.09 -28.16 -3.65
C GLU A 264 9.35 -27.01 -2.96
N ILE A 265 9.50 -25.77 -3.46
CA ILE A 265 8.80 -24.60 -2.95
C ILE A 265 7.34 -24.60 -3.40
N ALA A 266 7.07 -24.97 -4.66
CA ALA A 266 5.70 -25.15 -5.14
C ALA A 266 4.93 -26.15 -4.27
N GLY A 267 5.56 -27.26 -3.87
CA GLY A 267 4.98 -28.23 -2.94
C GLY A 267 4.66 -27.64 -1.57
N LYS A 268 5.51 -26.74 -1.04
CA LYS A 268 5.22 -26.01 0.22
C LYS A 268 4.02 -25.06 0.03
N VAL A 269 4.00 -24.29 -1.05
CA VAL A 269 2.88 -23.37 -1.35
C VAL A 269 1.55 -24.14 -1.48
N PHE A 270 1.55 -25.29 -2.13
CA PHE A 270 0.34 -26.12 -2.22
C PHE A 270 -0.15 -26.63 -0.86
N ASN A 271 0.76 -26.91 0.07
CA ASN A 271 0.42 -27.43 1.41
C ASN A 271 0.06 -26.29 2.39
N GLU A 272 0.79 -25.18 2.38
CA GLU A 272 0.66 -24.10 3.36
C GLU A 272 -0.22 -22.95 2.86
N GLY A 273 -0.31 -22.75 1.55
CA GLY A 273 -1.12 -21.72 0.92
C GLY A 273 -0.33 -20.51 0.42
N VAL A 274 -1.10 -19.56 -0.14
CA VAL A 274 -0.66 -18.24 -0.56
C VAL A 274 -0.92 -17.25 0.58
N TYR A 275 0.08 -16.46 0.95
CA TYR A 275 -0.05 -15.47 2.03
C TYR A 275 -0.41 -14.10 1.47
N LEU A 276 -1.59 -13.58 1.86
CA LEU A 276 -2.09 -12.27 1.42
C LEU A 276 -1.78 -11.17 2.43
N ALA A 277 -1.41 -10.00 1.92
CA ALA A 277 -1.24 -8.77 2.66
C ALA A 277 -1.71 -7.55 1.84
N GLY A 278 -1.77 -6.39 2.47
CA GLY A 278 -2.22 -5.15 1.86
C GLY A 278 -3.70 -4.85 2.11
N GLY A 279 -4.09 -3.58 1.97
CA GLY A 279 -5.43 -3.13 2.34
C GLY A 279 -6.55 -3.65 1.43
N THR A 280 -6.23 -4.00 0.20
CA THR A 280 -7.21 -4.50 -0.78
C THR A 280 -7.63 -5.94 -0.48
N THR A 281 -6.84 -6.70 0.29
CA THR A 281 -7.18 -8.07 0.71
C THR A 281 -8.36 -8.13 1.68
N LEU A 282 -8.78 -6.98 2.20
CA LEU A 282 -9.97 -6.86 3.06
C LEU A 282 -11.29 -6.88 2.27
N LEU A 283 -11.24 -6.98 0.93
CA LEU A 283 -12.45 -7.10 0.11
C LEU A 283 -13.11 -8.46 0.39
N PRO A 284 -14.36 -8.48 0.89
CA PRO A 284 -15.07 -9.71 1.21
C PRO A 284 -15.12 -10.67 0.01
N GLY A 285 -14.91 -11.95 0.26
CA GLY A 285 -14.92 -12.99 -0.77
C GLY A 285 -13.66 -13.09 -1.64
N LEU A 286 -12.65 -12.22 -1.42
CA LEU A 286 -11.43 -12.25 -2.24
C LEU A 286 -10.59 -13.52 -2.01
N GLU A 287 -10.47 -13.97 -0.77
CA GLU A 287 -9.76 -15.22 -0.44
C GLU A 287 -10.41 -16.41 -1.12
N GLU A 288 -11.72 -16.53 -0.97
CA GLU A 288 -12.52 -17.61 -1.55
C GLU A 288 -12.45 -17.59 -3.07
N TYR A 289 -12.49 -16.41 -3.69
CA TYR A 289 -12.37 -16.26 -5.13
C TYR A 289 -10.98 -16.71 -5.63
N ILE A 290 -9.91 -16.30 -4.96
CA ILE A 290 -8.54 -16.75 -5.30
C ILE A 290 -8.41 -18.27 -5.10
N LEU A 291 -8.91 -18.81 -3.98
CA LEU A 291 -8.94 -20.25 -3.71
C LEU A 291 -9.70 -21.03 -4.80
N GLU A 292 -10.86 -20.53 -5.20
CA GLU A 292 -11.68 -21.17 -6.26
C GLU A 292 -10.93 -21.25 -7.58
N LYS A 293 -10.27 -20.17 -7.97
CA LYS A 293 -9.56 -20.07 -9.25
C LYS A 293 -8.22 -20.82 -9.27
N THR A 294 -7.46 -20.74 -8.18
CA THR A 294 -6.11 -21.34 -8.11
C THR A 294 -6.10 -22.77 -7.56
N LYS A 295 -7.13 -23.16 -6.82
CA LYS A 295 -7.21 -24.41 -6.03
C LYS A 295 -6.11 -24.51 -4.95
N ILE A 296 -5.52 -23.40 -4.56
CA ILE A 296 -4.50 -23.31 -3.52
C ILE A 296 -5.09 -22.57 -2.32
N ASN A 297 -4.84 -23.09 -1.13
CA ASN A 297 -5.28 -22.42 0.09
C ASN A 297 -4.75 -20.97 0.17
N VAL A 298 -5.55 -20.08 0.72
CA VAL A 298 -5.22 -18.65 0.85
C VAL A 298 -5.29 -18.27 2.32
N VAL A 299 -4.32 -17.52 2.78
CA VAL A 299 -4.20 -17.09 4.18
C VAL A 299 -3.89 -15.60 4.22
N THR A 300 -4.86 -14.79 4.62
CA THR A 300 -4.60 -13.37 4.88
C THR A 300 -3.82 -13.21 6.19
N LEU A 301 -2.70 -12.48 6.12
CA LEU A 301 -1.86 -12.23 7.28
C LEU A 301 -2.58 -11.35 8.30
N GLU A 302 -2.33 -11.62 9.57
CA GLU A 302 -2.82 -10.76 10.66
C GLU A 302 -2.37 -9.30 10.43
N ASN A 303 -3.30 -8.37 10.64
CA ASN A 303 -3.07 -6.95 10.39
C ASN A 303 -2.58 -6.67 8.96
N ALA A 304 -3.20 -7.28 7.96
CA ALA A 304 -2.80 -7.22 6.54
C ALA A 304 -2.44 -5.81 6.06
N THR A 305 -3.16 -4.78 6.52
CA THR A 305 -2.91 -3.37 6.17
C THR A 305 -1.61 -2.78 6.74
N SER A 306 -1.03 -3.42 7.75
CA SER A 306 0.19 -3.00 8.44
C SER A 306 1.24 -4.10 8.46
N ALA A 307 0.99 -5.22 7.78
CA ALA A 307 1.85 -6.41 7.84
C ALA A 307 3.30 -6.10 7.41
N VAL A 308 3.48 -5.27 6.38
CA VAL A 308 4.79 -4.81 5.91
C VAL A 308 5.52 -4.04 7.02
N SER A 309 4.89 -3.03 7.61
CA SER A 309 5.51 -2.23 8.69
C SER A 309 5.78 -3.03 9.96
N LEU A 310 4.91 -3.99 10.30
CA LEU A 310 5.11 -4.91 11.43
C LEU A 310 6.29 -5.85 11.19
N GLY A 311 6.45 -6.37 9.97
CA GLY A 311 7.62 -7.16 9.59
C GLY A 311 8.92 -6.37 9.70
N GLY A 312 8.93 -5.13 9.19
CA GLY A 312 10.05 -4.20 9.39
C GLY A 312 10.34 -3.93 10.87
N GLY A 313 9.29 -3.81 11.69
CA GLY A 313 9.40 -3.68 13.14
C GLY A 313 10.09 -4.89 13.77
N LYS A 314 9.71 -6.11 13.41
CA LYS A 314 10.38 -7.35 13.89
C LYS A 314 11.86 -7.39 13.51
N MET A 315 12.23 -6.90 12.31
CA MET A 315 13.62 -6.78 11.88
C MET A 315 14.42 -5.78 12.75
N LEU A 316 13.79 -4.70 13.22
CA LEU A 316 14.42 -3.74 14.13
C LEU A 316 14.57 -4.29 15.55
N GLU A 317 13.60 -5.10 16.03
CA GLU A 317 13.67 -5.71 17.36
C GLU A 317 14.75 -6.79 17.44
N ASP A 318 14.98 -7.56 16.38
CA ASP A 318 16.06 -8.55 16.31
C ASP A 318 17.02 -8.27 15.14
N ALA A 319 18.14 -7.65 15.47
CA ALA A 319 19.19 -7.30 14.49
C ALA A 319 19.80 -8.52 13.77
N ARG A 320 19.64 -9.74 14.29
CA ARG A 320 20.11 -10.98 13.64
C ARG A 320 19.29 -11.28 12.40
N ILE A 321 17.98 -11.04 12.45
CA ILE A 321 17.08 -11.19 11.31
C ILE A 321 17.52 -10.24 10.19
N LEU A 322 17.65 -8.95 10.49
CA LEU A 322 18.06 -7.94 9.52
C LEU A 322 19.45 -8.25 8.92
N SER A 323 20.44 -8.57 9.78
CA SER A 323 21.81 -8.89 9.32
C SER A 323 21.85 -10.16 8.46
N GLY A 324 21.02 -11.15 8.75
CA GLY A 324 20.87 -12.36 7.94
C GLY A 324 20.39 -12.03 6.53
N LEU A 325 19.30 -11.25 6.42
CA LEU A 325 18.72 -10.86 5.14
C LEU A 325 19.64 -9.95 4.31
N LEU A 326 20.37 -9.01 4.95
CA LEU A 326 21.30 -8.13 4.24
C LEU A 326 22.54 -8.86 3.70
N ARG A 327 22.99 -9.95 4.34
CA ARG A 327 24.07 -10.78 3.82
C ARG A 327 23.69 -11.49 2.52
N LEU A 328 22.44 -11.88 2.37
CA LEU A 328 21.93 -12.53 1.17
C LEU A 328 21.88 -11.59 -0.06
N LYS A 329 21.79 -10.27 0.15
CA LYS A 329 21.83 -9.27 -0.93
C LYS A 329 23.23 -9.02 -1.50
N ASN A 330 24.28 -9.40 -0.78
CA ASN A 330 25.68 -9.16 -1.16
C ASN A 330 26.34 -10.39 -1.80
N ILE A 331 25.57 -11.43 -2.11
CA ILE A 331 25.96 -12.63 -2.86
C ILE A 331 25.30 -12.59 -4.25
#